data_8c97423e1306a25e6734a2aa63ac09ad
#
_entry.id   8c97423e1306a25e6734a2aa63ac09ad
#
_cell.length_a   1.000
_cell.length_b   1.000
_cell.length_c   1.000
_cell.angle_alpha   90.00
_cell.angle_beta   90.00
_cell.angle_gamma   90.00
#
_symmetry.space_group_name_H-M   'P 1'
#
loop_
_entity.id
_entity.type
_entity.pdbx_description
1 polymer ?
#
loop_
_entity_poly.entity_id
_entity_poly.type
_entity_poly.pdbx_seq_one_letter_code
_entity_poly.pdbx_strand_id
1 'polypeptide(L)'
;AGPTFVNADTFDVGTRNVNKPQNVVFSTDGLRMFVVNNMNPTSNDGDRVDQYHLSTKFDITSAGTIQAFKIVKNEDSAPRGIAFSASGFSMFVVGDAGNEVNEYTLQTAFDLSSNVSLENTFTISQDSNPAGIAFNDNGTRMFVVGFNDGEVNTYSLATGFDLSNGSGTEVRHINVFSTTGQTSKPNGIAFNNDGTMMFVIGMGDDDNVNKYTLESPFDLSNGSGTAVTSVGSFDLSNESTVPRALTFNEDGTVMYVTATFESDILSYDLDAPFDIGFTDPILS
;
A
#
# COMPACT_ATOMS: atom_id res chain seq x y z
N ALA A 1 13.03 -0.24 27.47
CA ALA A 1 11.62 -0.22 27.16
C ALA A 1 11.53 0.28 25.72
N GLY A 2 11.06 -0.53 24.81
CA GLY A 2 10.74 -0.08 23.46
C GLY A 2 9.64 0.97 23.51
N PRO A 3 9.46 1.79 22.42
CA PRO A 3 8.40 2.75 22.38
C PRO A 3 7.06 2.03 22.58
N THR A 4 6.24 2.56 23.47
CA THR A 4 4.86 2.12 23.65
C THR A 4 4.06 2.78 22.53
N PHE A 5 3.87 2.07 21.44
CA PHE A 5 2.91 2.48 20.42
C PHE A 5 1.52 2.35 21.02
N VAL A 6 0.87 3.45 21.19
CA VAL A 6 -0.54 3.48 21.50
C VAL A 6 -1.25 3.50 20.16
N ASN A 7 -2.13 2.52 19.90
CA ASN A 7 -3.13 2.67 18.85
C ASN A 7 -3.84 3.99 19.15
N ALA A 8 -3.53 5.03 18.37
CA ALA A 8 -4.03 6.35 18.66
C ALA A 8 -5.53 6.41 18.33
N ASP A 9 -5.91 5.88 17.15
CA ASP A 9 -7.27 6.00 16.66
C ASP A 9 -7.66 4.83 15.74
N THR A 10 -8.98 4.63 15.61
CA THR A 10 -9.58 3.61 14.74
C THR A 10 -10.71 4.24 13.91
N PHE A 11 -10.73 3.93 12.62
CA PHE A 11 -11.84 4.26 11.73
C PHE A 11 -12.49 2.98 11.20
N ASP A 12 -13.73 2.72 11.61
CA ASP A 12 -14.54 1.58 11.17
C ASP A 12 -15.08 1.84 9.75
N VAL A 13 -14.61 1.07 8.77
CA VAL A 13 -15.13 1.06 7.40
C VAL A 13 -16.21 0.01 7.22
N GLY A 14 -16.50 -0.79 8.25
CA GLY A 14 -17.27 -2.04 8.21
C GLY A 14 -18.74 -1.97 8.60
N THR A 15 -19.29 -0.84 9.02
CA THR A 15 -20.70 -0.70 9.50
C THR A 15 -21.75 -1.16 8.47
N ARG A 16 -21.34 -1.69 7.33
CA ARG A 16 -22.23 -2.16 6.25
C ARG A 16 -22.04 -3.62 5.84
N ASN A 17 -21.58 -4.50 6.71
CA ASN A 17 -21.55 -5.98 6.51
C ASN A 17 -20.85 -6.52 5.24
N VAL A 18 -20.12 -5.70 4.50
CA VAL A 18 -19.66 -6.02 3.15
C VAL A 18 -18.22 -5.57 2.89
N ASN A 19 -17.74 -4.58 3.63
CA ASN A 19 -16.45 -3.97 3.36
C ASN A 19 -15.30 -4.78 4.00
N LYS A 20 -14.35 -5.17 3.16
CA LYS A 20 -13.09 -5.78 3.58
C LYS A 20 -11.96 -4.86 3.11
N PRO A 21 -11.53 -3.89 3.93
CA PRO A 21 -10.47 -2.98 3.53
C PRO A 21 -9.19 -3.77 3.27
N GLN A 22 -8.59 -3.53 2.12
CA GLN A 22 -7.35 -4.18 1.70
C GLN A 22 -6.18 -3.20 1.77
N ASN A 23 -6.42 -1.93 1.45
CA ASN A 23 -5.38 -0.91 1.45
C ASN A 23 -5.98 0.47 1.74
N VAL A 24 -5.17 1.36 2.32
CA VAL A 24 -5.48 2.76 2.57
C VAL A 24 -4.35 3.65 2.08
N VAL A 25 -4.70 4.74 1.39
CA VAL A 25 -3.77 5.80 1.00
C VAL A 25 -4.45 7.16 1.14
N PHE A 26 -3.63 8.22 1.16
CA PHE A 26 -4.11 9.60 1.29
C PHE A 26 -3.73 10.44 0.08
N SER A 27 -4.50 11.52 -0.16
CA SER A 27 -4.07 12.60 -1.03
C SER A 27 -2.86 13.33 -0.42
N THR A 28 -2.07 13.99 -1.24
CA THR A 28 -0.87 14.71 -0.79
C THR A 28 -1.19 15.84 0.20
N ASP A 29 -2.39 16.42 0.15
CA ASP A 29 -2.84 17.41 1.11
C ASP A 29 -3.37 16.80 2.43
N GLY A 30 -3.50 15.46 2.49
CA GLY A 30 -4.01 14.73 3.65
C GLY A 30 -5.51 14.90 3.92
N LEU A 31 -6.26 15.55 3.03
CA LEU A 31 -7.70 15.83 3.22
C LEU A 31 -8.62 14.78 2.57
N ARG A 32 -8.05 13.84 1.83
CA ARG A 32 -8.78 12.70 1.28
C ARG A 32 -8.10 11.40 1.65
N MET A 33 -8.90 10.44 2.06
CA MET A 33 -8.50 9.06 2.32
C MET A 33 -9.18 8.15 1.29
N PHE A 34 -8.42 7.22 0.73
CA PHE A 34 -8.91 6.23 -0.24
C PHE A 34 -8.71 4.85 0.34
N VAL A 35 -9.78 4.04 0.30
CA VAL A 35 -9.76 2.66 0.82
C VAL A 35 -10.16 1.71 -0.29
N VAL A 36 -9.29 0.75 -0.60
CA VAL A 36 -9.64 -0.37 -1.47
C VAL A 36 -10.44 -1.39 -0.68
N ASN A 37 -11.61 -1.72 -1.19
CA ASN A 37 -12.48 -2.74 -0.59
C ASN A 37 -12.67 -3.92 -1.55
N ASN A 38 -12.32 -5.12 -1.05
CA ASN A 38 -12.69 -6.38 -1.67
C ASN A 38 -14.01 -6.82 -1.04
N MET A 39 -15.10 -6.64 -1.78
CA MET A 39 -16.45 -6.81 -1.25
C MET A 39 -16.98 -8.22 -1.46
N ASN A 40 -18.00 -8.59 -0.71
CA ASN A 40 -18.68 -9.86 -0.92
C ASN A 40 -19.23 -9.93 -2.37
N PRO A 41 -18.96 -11.00 -3.13
CA PRO A 41 -19.37 -11.13 -4.54
C PRO A 41 -20.89 -11.04 -4.76
N THR A 42 -21.71 -11.11 -3.71
CA THR A 42 -23.18 -10.94 -3.79
C THR A 42 -23.62 -9.47 -3.69
N SER A 43 -22.70 -8.54 -3.40
CA SER A 43 -23.01 -7.12 -3.34
C SER A 43 -23.12 -6.52 -4.74
N ASN A 44 -24.18 -5.75 -4.97
CA ASN A 44 -24.37 -5.02 -6.25
C ASN A 44 -23.37 -3.88 -6.42
N ASP A 45 -22.74 -3.41 -5.33
CA ASP A 45 -21.80 -2.29 -5.33
C ASP A 45 -20.41 -2.71 -5.81
N GLY A 46 -20.10 -4.03 -5.81
CA GLY A 46 -18.86 -4.60 -6.34
C GLY A 46 -17.58 -4.20 -5.58
N ASP A 47 -16.46 -4.76 -6.02
CA ASP A 47 -15.13 -4.39 -5.54
C ASP A 47 -14.79 -2.99 -6.02
N ARG A 48 -14.30 -2.12 -5.10
CA ARG A 48 -14.20 -0.70 -5.37
C ARG A 48 -13.16 0.01 -4.52
N VAL A 49 -12.82 1.23 -4.95
CA VAL A 49 -12.09 2.22 -4.16
C VAL A 49 -13.09 3.22 -3.62
N ASP A 50 -13.16 3.38 -2.29
CA ASP A 50 -13.97 4.40 -1.61
C ASP A 50 -13.12 5.63 -1.30
N GLN A 51 -13.69 6.82 -1.48
CA GLN A 51 -13.08 8.10 -1.12
C GLN A 51 -13.82 8.71 0.07
N TYR A 52 -13.07 9.12 1.07
CA TYR A 52 -13.53 9.85 2.25
C TYR A 52 -12.91 11.24 2.29
N HIS A 53 -13.68 12.21 2.75
CA HIS A 53 -13.17 13.55 3.07
C HIS A 53 -12.80 13.60 4.56
N LEU A 54 -11.61 14.10 4.86
CA LEU A 54 -11.14 14.36 6.21
C LEU A 54 -11.25 15.85 6.50
N SER A 55 -11.89 16.22 7.61
CA SER A 55 -11.99 17.64 8.02
C SER A 55 -10.68 18.15 8.64
N THR A 56 -9.85 17.24 9.12
CA THR A 56 -8.49 17.49 9.62
C THR A 56 -7.51 16.62 8.84
N LYS A 57 -6.39 17.19 8.40
CA LYS A 57 -5.39 16.47 7.61
C LYS A 57 -4.91 15.22 8.34
N PHE A 58 -4.94 14.09 7.62
CA PHE A 58 -4.44 12.81 8.10
C PHE A 58 -5.11 12.28 9.40
N ASP A 59 -6.14 12.92 9.87
CA ASP A 59 -6.91 12.48 11.04
C ASP A 59 -8.09 11.59 10.59
N ILE A 60 -7.91 10.28 10.72
CA ILE A 60 -8.92 9.30 10.30
C ILE A 60 -10.22 9.40 11.11
N THR A 61 -10.19 9.93 12.34
CA THR A 61 -11.38 10.15 13.15
C THR A 61 -12.25 11.30 12.61
N SER A 62 -11.64 12.19 11.84
CA SER A 62 -12.32 13.29 11.17
C SER A 62 -13.02 12.89 9.86
N ALA A 63 -12.91 11.60 9.47
CA ALA A 63 -13.49 11.09 8.24
C ALA A 63 -15.03 11.14 8.27
N GLY A 64 -15.60 11.73 7.22
CA GLY A 64 -17.04 11.73 7.00
C GLY A 64 -17.54 10.40 6.39
N THR A 65 -18.75 10.45 5.83
CA THR A 65 -19.27 9.33 5.02
C THR A 65 -18.53 9.23 3.68
N ILE A 66 -18.67 8.10 2.99
CA ILE A 66 -18.15 7.91 1.63
C ILE A 66 -18.65 9.06 0.75
N GLN A 67 -17.71 9.83 0.20
CA GLN A 67 -17.98 10.99 -0.65
C GLN A 67 -18.14 10.58 -2.11
N ALA A 68 -17.31 9.66 -2.58
CA ALA A 68 -17.31 9.11 -3.92
C ALA A 68 -16.71 7.71 -3.92
N PHE A 69 -16.90 6.97 -4.99
CA PHE A 69 -16.24 5.68 -5.18
C PHE A 69 -16.01 5.37 -6.66
N LYS A 70 -15.02 4.49 -6.93
CA LYS A 70 -14.79 3.90 -8.24
C LYS A 70 -14.93 2.39 -8.16
N ILE A 71 -15.88 1.81 -8.93
CA ILE A 71 -15.99 0.36 -9.09
C ILE A 71 -14.83 -0.10 -9.98
N VAL A 72 -14.07 -1.10 -9.51
CA VAL A 72 -12.92 -1.70 -10.21
C VAL A 72 -13.14 -3.19 -10.49
N LYS A 73 -14.27 -3.72 -10.11
CA LYS A 73 -14.65 -5.15 -10.23
C LYS A 73 -14.55 -5.71 -11.64
N ASN A 74 -14.77 -4.88 -12.66
CA ASN A 74 -14.74 -5.36 -14.05
C ASN A 74 -13.31 -5.60 -14.53
N GLU A 75 -12.36 -4.86 -13.97
CA GLU A 75 -10.94 -4.96 -14.26
C GLU A 75 -10.28 -5.98 -13.33
N ASP A 76 -10.60 -5.92 -12.03
CA ASP A 76 -10.14 -6.91 -11.06
C ASP A 76 -11.22 -7.20 -10.01
N SER A 77 -11.61 -8.48 -9.87
CA SER A 77 -12.61 -8.94 -8.90
C SER A 77 -12.02 -9.27 -7.51
N ALA A 78 -10.74 -9.02 -7.31
CA ALA A 78 -10.05 -9.16 -6.04
C ALA A 78 -8.97 -8.06 -5.85
N PRO A 79 -9.36 -6.76 -5.88
CA PRO A 79 -8.43 -5.68 -5.72
C PRO A 79 -7.80 -5.71 -4.32
N ARG A 80 -6.50 -5.41 -4.25
CA ARG A 80 -5.70 -5.50 -3.03
C ARG A 80 -4.98 -4.21 -2.69
N GLY A 81 -4.19 -3.68 -3.61
CA GLY A 81 -3.34 -2.53 -3.39
C GLY A 81 -3.75 -1.33 -4.23
N ILE A 82 -3.42 -0.14 -3.75
CA ILE A 82 -3.64 1.13 -4.45
C ILE A 82 -2.45 2.05 -4.28
N ALA A 83 -2.13 2.80 -5.33
CA ALA A 83 -1.23 3.93 -5.29
C ALA A 83 -1.74 5.05 -6.19
N PHE A 84 -1.28 6.27 -5.93
CA PHE A 84 -1.51 7.41 -6.81
C PHE A 84 -0.18 7.94 -7.33
N SER A 85 -0.22 8.57 -8.52
CA SER A 85 0.87 9.45 -8.92
C SER A 85 0.98 10.65 -7.97
N ALA A 86 2.17 11.23 -7.84
CA ALA A 86 2.37 12.40 -6.98
C ALA A 86 1.44 13.57 -7.36
N SER A 87 1.06 13.68 -8.62
CA SER A 87 0.11 14.68 -9.11
C SER A 87 -1.36 14.37 -8.80
N GLY A 88 -1.67 13.12 -8.43
CA GLY A 88 -3.04 12.64 -8.16
C GLY A 88 -3.92 12.45 -9.40
N PHE A 89 -3.38 12.62 -10.61
CA PHE A 89 -4.14 12.40 -11.84
C PHE A 89 -4.14 10.96 -12.33
N SER A 90 -3.22 10.10 -11.82
CA SER A 90 -3.21 8.66 -12.08
C SER A 90 -3.41 7.89 -10.77
N MET A 91 -4.29 6.90 -10.81
CA MET A 91 -4.54 5.92 -9.76
C MET A 91 -4.20 4.53 -10.29
N PHE A 92 -3.49 3.75 -9.49
CA PHE A 92 -3.09 2.39 -9.79
C PHE A 92 -3.73 1.44 -8.81
N VAL A 93 -4.40 0.41 -9.31
CA VAL A 93 -5.00 -0.66 -8.49
C VAL A 93 -4.37 -1.99 -8.90
N VAL A 94 -3.83 -2.72 -7.93
CA VAL A 94 -3.32 -4.07 -8.12
C VAL A 94 -4.23 -5.06 -7.43
N GLY A 95 -4.41 -6.23 -8.05
CA GLY A 95 -5.21 -7.29 -7.46
C GLY A 95 -4.84 -8.68 -7.98
N ASP A 96 -5.33 -9.71 -7.27
CA ASP A 96 -4.93 -11.10 -7.49
C ASP A 96 -5.82 -11.87 -8.48
N ALA A 97 -6.99 -11.34 -8.84
CA ALA A 97 -7.86 -12.05 -9.79
C ALA A 97 -7.36 -11.95 -11.24
N GLY A 98 -6.80 -10.79 -11.61
CA GLY A 98 -6.21 -10.56 -12.93
C GLY A 98 -4.68 -10.73 -12.95
N ASN A 99 -4.03 -10.76 -11.80
CA ASN A 99 -2.57 -10.65 -11.66
C ASN A 99 -2.03 -9.43 -12.43
N GLU A 100 -2.64 -8.28 -12.20
CA GLU A 100 -2.35 -7.10 -12.99
C GLU A 100 -2.40 -5.81 -12.18
N VAL A 101 -1.76 -4.77 -12.71
CA VAL A 101 -1.91 -3.40 -12.26
C VAL A 101 -2.76 -2.65 -13.29
N ASN A 102 -3.87 -2.08 -12.84
CA ASN A 102 -4.76 -1.26 -13.63
C ASN A 102 -4.48 0.21 -13.36
N GLU A 103 -4.14 0.97 -14.39
CA GLU A 103 -3.92 2.41 -14.34
C GLU A 103 -5.20 3.13 -14.75
N TYR A 104 -5.63 4.07 -13.91
CA TYR A 104 -6.79 4.93 -14.17
C TYR A 104 -6.37 6.40 -14.24
N THR A 105 -6.90 7.12 -15.19
CA THR A 105 -6.77 8.58 -15.29
C THR A 105 -7.96 9.27 -14.63
N LEU A 106 -7.67 10.26 -13.78
CA LEU A 106 -8.65 11.10 -13.10
C LEU A 106 -8.70 12.48 -13.78
N GLN A 107 -9.90 12.99 -14.05
CA GLN A 107 -10.07 14.33 -14.62
C GLN A 107 -9.70 15.44 -13.61
N THR A 108 -9.89 15.19 -12.33
CA THR A 108 -9.49 16.05 -11.21
C THR A 108 -8.60 15.26 -10.26
N ALA A 109 -7.47 15.85 -9.88
CA ALA A 109 -6.50 15.19 -9.00
C ALA A 109 -7.12 14.70 -7.69
N PHE A 110 -6.89 13.43 -7.35
CA PHE A 110 -7.39 12.79 -6.14
C PHE A 110 -8.92 12.88 -5.96
N ASP A 111 -9.71 12.93 -7.04
CA ASP A 111 -11.16 13.09 -6.95
C ASP A 111 -11.91 12.00 -7.75
N LEU A 112 -12.41 10.99 -7.02
CA LEU A 112 -13.19 9.90 -7.62
C LEU A 112 -14.61 10.32 -8.03
N SER A 113 -15.08 11.51 -7.65
CA SER A 113 -16.33 12.07 -8.14
C SER A 113 -16.20 12.66 -9.56
N SER A 114 -14.95 12.91 -9.98
CA SER A 114 -14.64 13.33 -11.34
C SER A 114 -14.74 12.14 -12.33
N ASN A 115 -14.54 12.40 -13.62
CA ASN A 115 -14.43 11.29 -14.57
C ASN A 115 -13.16 10.46 -14.28
N VAL A 116 -13.33 9.15 -14.03
CA VAL A 116 -12.24 8.19 -13.79
C VAL A 116 -12.33 7.09 -14.83
N SER A 117 -11.36 7.02 -15.72
CA SER A 117 -11.31 6.05 -16.83
C SER A 117 -10.09 5.12 -16.71
N LEU A 118 -10.29 3.83 -17.03
CA LEU A 118 -9.17 2.91 -17.23
C LEU A 118 -8.35 3.39 -18.43
N GLU A 119 -7.03 3.50 -18.22
CA GLU A 119 -6.08 3.93 -19.26
C GLU A 119 -5.25 2.76 -19.77
N ASN A 120 -4.58 2.05 -18.85
CA ASN A 120 -3.71 0.94 -19.16
C ASN A 120 -3.89 -0.22 -18.17
N THR A 121 -3.51 -1.42 -18.61
CA THR A 121 -3.41 -2.61 -17.78
C THR A 121 -2.06 -3.27 -18.02
N PHE A 122 -1.33 -3.57 -16.94
CA PHE A 122 -0.04 -4.24 -16.99
C PHE A 122 -0.09 -5.57 -16.22
N THR A 123 0.15 -6.69 -16.92
CA THR A 123 0.14 -8.03 -16.32
C THR A 123 1.42 -8.29 -15.52
N ILE A 124 1.28 -8.67 -14.27
CA ILE A 124 2.37 -9.12 -13.40
C ILE A 124 2.60 -10.61 -13.64
N SER A 125 3.66 -10.94 -14.38
CA SER A 125 4.00 -12.33 -14.71
C SER A 125 4.94 -12.99 -13.69
N GLN A 126 5.50 -12.19 -12.76
CA GLN A 126 6.46 -12.65 -11.75
C GLN A 126 5.78 -13.15 -10.48
N ASP A 127 4.52 -12.82 -10.28
CA ASP A 127 3.75 -13.25 -9.11
C ASP A 127 2.33 -13.65 -9.48
N SER A 128 1.81 -14.69 -8.84
CA SER A 128 0.44 -15.18 -9.07
C SER A 128 -0.60 -14.55 -8.15
N ASN A 129 -0.17 -13.81 -7.11
CA ASN A 129 -1.03 -13.12 -6.16
C ASN A 129 -0.43 -11.75 -5.78
N PRO A 130 -0.31 -10.81 -6.71
CA PRO A 130 0.15 -9.48 -6.38
C PRO A 130 -0.81 -8.78 -5.42
N ALA A 131 -0.27 -8.14 -4.38
CA ALA A 131 -1.06 -7.60 -3.28
C ALA A 131 -0.81 -6.11 -3.03
N GLY A 132 0.42 -5.70 -2.79
CA GLY A 132 0.77 -4.30 -2.52
C GLY A 132 1.48 -3.64 -3.69
N ILE A 133 1.33 -2.33 -3.82
CA ILE A 133 1.98 -1.52 -4.86
C ILE A 133 2.50 -0.22 -4.27
N ALA A 134 3.71 0.17 -4.70
CA ALA A 134 4.30 1.47 -4.40
C ALA A 134 5.11 1.97 -5.60
N PHE A 135 5.37 3.27 -5.64
CA PHE A 135 6.23 3.92 -6.62
C PHE A 135 7.31 4.73 -5.92
N ASN A 136 8.41 4.99 -6.62
CA ASN A 136 9.32 6.06 -6.23
C ASN A 136 8.73 7.44 -6.62
N ASP A 137 9.32 8.53 -6.14
CA ASP A 137 8.76 9.88 -6.24
C ASP A 137 8.43 10.31 -7.66
N ASN A 138 9.26 9.95 -8.64
CA ASN A 138 9.07 10.33 -10.05
C ASN A 138 8.34 9.25 -10.88
N GLY A 139 7.90 8.15 -10.24
CA GLY A 139 7.14 7.07 -10.88
C GLY A 139 7.93 6.20 -11.86
N THR A 140 9.26 6.36 -11.94
CA THR A 140 10.09 5.55 -12.85
C THR A 140 10.42 4.16 -12.32
N ARG A 141 10.12 3.90 -11.03
CA ARG A 141 10.17 2.57 -10.41
C ARG A 141 8.83 2.24 -9.78
N MET A 142 8.32 1.07 -10.08
CA MET A 142 7.14 0.46 -9.47
C MET A 142 7.57 -0.77 -8.69
N PHE A 143 7.04 -0.94 -7.48
CA PHE A 143 7.27 -2.06 -6.60
C PHE A 143 5.96 -2.79 -6.39
N VAL A 144 5.95 -4.10 -6.63
CA VAL A 144 4.78 -4.95 -6.41
C VAL A 144 5.15 -6.07 -5.45
N VAL A 145 4.36 -6.21 -4.41
CA VAL A 145 4.54 -7.26 -3.40
C VAL A 145 3.74 -8.48 -3.79
N GLY A 146 4.38 -9.64 -3.78
CA GLY A 146 3.79 -10.94 -4.05
C GLY A 146 3.47 -11.73 -2.79
N PHE A 147 2.18 -11.95 -2.55
CA PHE A 147 1.71 -12.64 -1.35
C PHE A 147 2.20 -14.09 -1.22
N ASN A 148 2.22 -14.85 -2.33
CA ASN A 148 2.58 -16.27 -2.29
C ASN A 148 4.07 -16.51 -2.34
N ASP A 149 4.83 -15.65 -3.02
CA ASP A 149 6.24 -15.89 -3.31
C ASP A 149 7.18 -15.28 -2.26
N GLY A 150 6.64 -14.43 -1.35
CA GLY A 150 7.41 -13.79 -0.30
C GLY A 150 8.43 -12.81 -0.87
N GLU A 151 8.03 -12.03 -1.89
CA GLU A 151 8.93 -11.20 -2.67
C GLU A 151 8.40 -9.80 -2.93
N VAL A 152 9.32 -8.87 -3.17
CA VAL A 152 9.06 -7.56 -3.76
C VAL A 152 9.66 -7.53 -5.15
N ASN A 153 8.82 -7.43 -6.17
CA ASN A 153 9.20 -7.31 -7.57
C ASN A 153 9.34 -5.84 -7.94
N THR A 154 10.49 -5.47 -8.51
CA THR A 154 10.78 -4.11 -8.95
C THR A 154 10.70 -4.00 -10.47
N TYR A 155 9.99 -2.99 -10.95
CA TYR A 155 9.85 -2.67 -12.37
C TYR A 155 10.38 -1.28 -12.66
N SER A 156 11.06 -1.11 -13.79
CA SER A 156 11.39 0.20 -14.35
C SER A 156 10.35 0.61 -15.37
N LEU A 157 9.93 1.87 -15.30
CA LEU A 157 9.02 2.51 -16.24
C LEU A 157 9.82 3.53 -17.06
N ALA A 158 9.72 3.47 -18.39
CA ALA A 158 10.42 4.42 -19.27
C ALA A 158 9.85 5.84 -19.14
N THR A 159 8.55 5.96 -18.86
CA THR A 159 7.87 7.20 -18.49
C THR A 159 7.29 7.02 -17.09
N GLY A 160 7.54 7.97 -16.19
CA GLY A 160 7.06 7.88 -14.81
C GLY A 160 5.54 7.81 -14.73
N PHE A 161 5.02 6.86 -13.94
CA PHE A 161 3.59 6.63 -13.75
C PHE A 161 2.82 6.29 -15.03
N ASP A 162 3.46 5.67 -16.02
CA ASP A 162 2.84 5.27 -17.28
C ASP A 162 3.05 3.76 -17.49
N LEU A 163 1.96 3.00 -17.46
CA LEU A 163 1.95 1.55 -17.66
C LEU A 163 1.73 1.15 -19.13
N SER A 164 1.62 2.11 -20.04
CA SER A 164 1.56 1.79 -21.47
C SER A 164 2.84 1.05 -21.88
N ASN A 165 2.68 -0.10 -22.53
CA ASN A 165 3.82 -0.95 -22.90
C ASN A 165 4.11 -0.86 -24.41
N GLY A 166 4.15 0.38 -24.91
CA GLY A 166 4.48 0.70 -26.28
C GLY A 166 5.96 1.06 -26.48
N SER A 167 6.33 1.38 -27.70
CA SER A 167 7.71 1.83 -28.02
C SER A 167 8.02 3.14 -27.29
N GLY A 168 9.00 3.10 -26.39
CA GLY A 168 9.42 4.22 -25.55
C GLY A 168 8.70 4.38 -24.22
N THR A 169 7.73 3.50 -23.92
CA THR A 169 6.97 3.48 -22.66
C THR A 169 7.02 2.10 -21.98
N GLU A 170 8.06 1.33 -22.24
CA GLU A 170 8.15 -0.04 -21.76
C GLU A 170 8.24 -0.11 -20.23
N VAL A 171 7.45 -1.02 -19.68
CA VAL A 171 7.56 -1.48 -18.29
C VAL A 171 8.41 -2.75 -18.27
N ARG A 172 9.50 -2.75 -17.51
CA ARG A 172 10.44 -3.88 -17.44
C ARG A 172 10.66 -4.33 -16.02
N HIS A 173 10.50 -5.62 -15.77
CA HIS A 173 10.94 -6.24 -14.54
C HIS A 173 12.47 -6.16 -14.45
N ILE A 174 13.01 -5.64 -13.35
CA ILE A 174 14.45 -5.39 -13.18
C ILE A 174 15.06 -6.08 -11.97
N ASN A 175 14.27 -6.40 -10.95
CA ASN A 175 14.80 -6.99 -9.73
C ASN A 175 13.73 -7.70 -8.89
N VAL A 176 14.18 -8.65 -8.08
CA VAL A 176 13.40 -9.36 -7.05
C VAL A 176 14.12 -9.24 -5.71
N PHE A 177 13.41 -8.84 -4.67
CA PHE A 177 13.91 -8.85 -3.30
C PHE A 177 13.08 -9.81 -2.45
N SER A 178 13.71 -10.82 -1.83
CA SER A 178 13.03 -11.79 -0.98
C SER A 178 12.82 -11.24 0.43
N THR A 179 11.59 -11.34 0.93
CA THR A 179 11.19 -10.99 2.30
C THR A 179 11.08 -12.22 3.21
N THR A 180 11.32 -13.43 2.68
CA THR A 180 11.04 -14.70 3.38
C THR A 180 11.79 -14.89 4.70
N GLY A 181 12.86 -14.13 4.93
CA GLY A 181 13.57 -14.10 6.23
C GLY A 181 12.79 -13.38 7.34
N GLN A 182 11.84 -12.52 6.99
CA GLN A 182 11.03 -11.71 7.91
C GLN A 182 9.53 -12.01 7.79
N THR A 183 9.03 -12.16 6.57
CA THR A 183 7.65 -12.60 6.31
C THR A 183 7.59 -13.44 5.04
N SER A 184 6.86 -14.54 5.07
CA SER A 184 6.60 -15.40 3.92
C SER A 184 5.34 -15.00 3.14
N LYS A 185 4.54 -14.08 3.69
CA LYS A 185 3.26 -13.63 3.12
C LYS A 185 3.14 -12.11 3.16
N PRO A 186 4.01 -11.39 2.44
CA PRO A 186 3.92 -9.93 2.40
C PRO A 186 2.65 -9.50 1.64
N ASN A 187 1.99 -8.44 2.12
CA ASN A 187 0.75 -7.93 1.55
C ASN A 187 0.83 -6.47 1.12
N GLY A 188 1.50 -5.64 1.91
CA GLY A 188 1.61 -4.22 1.63
C GLY A 188 3.04 -3.73 1.70
N ILE A 189 3.32 -2.63 1.02
CA ILE A 189 4.62 -2.00 0.94
C ILE A 189 4.48 -0.49 1.01
N ALA A 190 5.37 0.15 1.75
CA ALA A 190 5.53 1.60 1.75
C ALA A 190 7.03 1.97 1.82
N PHE A 191 7.34 3.18 1.41
CA PHE A 191 8.67 3.78 1.56
C PHE A 191 8.55 5.07 2.36
N ASN A 192 9.65 5.49 3.00
CA ASN A 192 9.78 6.86 3.46
C ASN A 192 10.01 7.81 2.28
N ASN A 193 9.93 9.11 2.52
CA ASN A 193 9.93 10.13 1.48
C ASN A 193 11.20 10.15 0.61
N ASP A 194 12.36 9.81 1.17
CA ASP A 194 13.61 9.80 0.41
C ASP A 194 14.01 8.42 -0.14
N GLY A 195 13.15 7.39 0.09
CA GLY A 195 13.37 6.04 -0.40
C GLY A 195 14.51 5.27 0.26
N THR A 196 15.03 5.76 1.39
CA THR A 196 16.09 5.08 2.15
C THR A 196 15.57 4.03 3.12
N MET A 197 14.25 4.00 3.34
CA MET A 197 13.57 3.02 4.17
C MET A 197 12.42 2.38 3.40
N MET A 198 12.29 1.06 3.53
CA MET A 198 11.17 0.28 3.03
C MET A 198 10.47 -0.41 4.20
N PHE A 199 9.17 -0.44 4.15
CA PHE A 199 8.30 -1.13 5.11
C PHE A 199 7.46 -2.14 4.38
N VAL A 200 7.46 -3.39 4.87
CA VAL A 200 6.65 -4.47 4.32
C VAL A 200 5.80 -5.06 5.44
N ILE A 201 4.50 -5.08 5.23
CA ILE A 201 3.57 -5.71 6.16
C ILE A 201 3.31 -7.15 5.73
N GLY A 202 3.46 -8.08 6.68
CA GLY A 202 3.16 -9.48 6.51
C GLY A 202 1.82 -9.87 7.11
N MET A 203 1.30 -11.02 6.71
CA MET A 203 0.06 -11.60 7.23
C MET A 203 0.27 -13.06 7.62
N GLY A 204 -0.48 -13.51 8.61
CA GLY A 204 -0.53 -14.91 9.05
C GLY A 204 0.33 -15.17 10.28
N ASP A 205 1.40 -15.93 10.17
CA ASP A 205 2.17 -16.32 11.36
C ASP A 205 3.00 -15.15 11.95
N ASP A 206 3.17 -14.07 11.18
CA ASP A 206 4.05 -12.97 11.56
C ASP A 206 3.31 -11.66 11.91
N ASP A 207 2.15 -11.37 11.31
CA ASP A 207 1.33 -10.15 11.52
C ASP A 207 2.13 -8.89 11.91
N ASN A 208 3.25 -8.64 11.17
CA ASN A 208 4.24 -7.63 11.50
C ASN A 208 4.41 -6.61 10.37
N VAL A 209 4.76 -5.39 10.75
CA VAL A 209 5.42 -4.44 9.85
C VAL A 209 6.93 -4.62 9.97
N ASN A 210 7.59 -5.02 8.89
CA ASN A 210 9.04 -5.20 8.81
C ASN A 210 9.68 -3.98 8.18
N LYS A 211 10.71 -3.41 8.83
CA LYS A 211 11.46 -2.24 8.38
C LYS A 211 12.81 -2.65 7.82
N TYR A 212 13.14 -2.07 6.67
CA TYR A 212 14.42 -2.23 5.99
C TYR A 212 15.06 -0.88 5.73
N THR A 213 16.38 -0.80 5.83
CA THR A 213 17.17 0.33 5.32
C THR A 213 17.79 -0.02 3.99
N LEU A 214 17.81 0.95 3.08
CA LEU A 214 18.37 0.84 1.75
C LEU A 214 19.62 1.73 1.65
N GLU A 215 20.74 1.17 1.21
CA GLU A 215 21.99 1.91 0.98
C GLU A 215 21.85 2.92 -0.18
N SER A 216 21.05 2.57 -1.18
CA SER A 216 20.67 3.45 -2.29
C SER A 216 19.16 3.62 -2.35
N PRO A 217 18.64 4.86 -2.44
CA PRO A 217 17.21 5.13 -2.45
C PRO A 217 16.43 4.33 -3.49
N PHE A 218 15.36 3.67 -3.05
CA PHE A 218 14.49 2.86 -3.91
C PHE A 218 15.20 1.76 -4.71
N ASP A 219 16.36 1.29 -4.24
CA ASP A 219 17.12 0.23 -4.92
C ASP A 219 17.13 -1.06 -4.09
N LEU A 220 16.40 -2.07 -4.58
CA LEU A 220 16.27 -3.38 -3.93
C LEU A 220 17.22 -4.44 -4.52
N SER A 221 18.22 -4.05 -5.33
CA SER A 221 19.12 -5.01 -6.01
C SER A 221 20.02 -5.80 -5.05
N ASN A 222 20.17 -5.32 -3.80
CA ASN A 222 20.88 -5.97 -2.70
C ASN A 222 22.32 -6.40 -3.07
N GLY A 223 22.99 -5.57 -3.85
CA GLY A 223 24.38 -5.74 -4.27
C GLY A 223 25.36 -4.85 -3.49
N SER A 224 26.59 -4.77 -3.96
CA SER A 224 27.57 -3.83 -3.40
C SER A 224 27.16 -2.39 -3.70
N GLY A 225 26.98 -1.56 -2.65
CA GLY A 225 26.47 -0.18 -2.74
C GLY A 225 24.94 -0.08 -2.88
N THR A 226 24.23 -1.20 -2.76
CA THR A 226 22.75 -1.27 -2.83
C THR A 226 22.17 -2.22 -1.79
N ALA A 227 22.89 -2.39 -0.66
CA ALA A 227 22.47 -3.33 0.38
C ALA A 227 21.09 -2.95 0.97
N VAL A 228 20.25 -3.98 1.14
CA VAL A 228 18.96 -3.90 1.83
C VAL A 228 19.09 -4.65 3.14
N THR A 229 18.94 -3.95 4.26
CA THR A 229 19.17 -4.51 5.59
C THR A 229 17.88 -4.45 6.41
N SER A 230 17.42 -5.60 6.90
CA SER A 230 16.33 -5.66 7.88
C SER A 230 16.82 -5.06 9.20
N VAL A 231 16.07 -4.09 9.73
CA VAL A 231 16.47 -3.34 10.93
C VAL A 231 15.47 -3.41 12.07
N GLY A 232 14.36 -4.07 11.90
CA GLY A 232 13.38 -4.29 12.95
C GLY A 232 11.98 -4.59 12.45
N SER A 233 11.09 -4.89 13.38
CA SER A 233 9.68 -5.14 13.10
C SER A 233 8.78 -4.60 14.20
N PHE A 234 7.54 -4.30 13.84
CA PHE A 234 6.46 -3.92 14.75
C PHE A 234 5.36 -4.98 14.70
N ASP A 235 5.05 -5.57 15.86
CA ASP A 235 4.07 -6.65 16.02
C ASP A 235 2.67 -6.06 16.10
N LEU A 236 1.77 -6.52 15.22
CA LEU A 236 0.37 -6.13 15.11
C LEU A 236 -0.60 -7.20 15.63
N SER A 237 -0.08 -8.33 16.14
CA SER A 237 -0.90 -9.50 16.51
C SER A 237 -1.93 -9.23 17.62
N ASN A 238 -1.72 -8.18 18.41
CA ASN A 238 -2.68 -7.79 19.45
C ASN A 238 -3.82 -6.90 18.93
N GLU A 239 -3.62 -6.20 17.81
CA GLU A 239 -4.53 -5.20 17.27
C GLU A 239 -5.30 -5.71 16.05
N SER A 240 -4.67 -6.58 15.25
CA SER A 240 -5.29 -7.14 14.05
C SER A 240 -4.81 -8.57 13.81
N THR A 241 -5.73 -9.42 13.44
CA THR A 241 -5.43 -10.81 13.02
C THR A 241 -5.21 -10.94 11.52
N VAL A 242 -5.48 -9.90 10.74
CA VAL A 242 -5.31 -9.88 9.28
C VAL A 242 -4.90 -8.48 8.82
N PRO A 243 -3.70 -8.00 9.20
CA PRO A 243 -3.19 -6.74 8.68
C PRO A 243 -2.85 -6.90 7.18
N ARG A 244 -3.17 -5.89 6.36
CA ARG A 244 -3.03 -5.98 4.89
C ARG A 244 -2.10 -4.96 4.29
N ALA A 245 -2.25 -3.71 4.64
CA ALA A 245 -1.47 -2.64 4.06
C ALA A 245 -1.08 -1.63 5.12
N LEU A 246 -0.05 -0.85 4.79
CA LEU A 246 0.40 0.26 5.61
C LEU A 246 0.67 1.47 4.72
N THR A 247 0.53 2.63 5.32
CA THR A 247 0.97 3.91 4.75
C THR A 247 1.35 4.87 5.86
N PHE A 248 1.93 5.99 5.53
CA PHE A 248 2.31 7.04 6.48
C PHE A 248 1.67 8.37 6.07
N ASN A 249 1.57 9.30 7.03
CA ASN A 249 1.32 10.71 6.73
C ASN A 249 2.57 11.34 6.08
N GLU A 250 2.43 12.57 5.61
CA GLU A 250 3.46 13.29 4.84
C GLU A 250 4.82 13.36 5.56
N ASP A 251 4.83 13.56 6.87
CA ASP A 251 6.07 13.71 7.67
C ASP A 251 6.53 12.41 8.33
N GLY A 252 5.81 11.31 8.13
CA GLY A 252 6.15 10.01 8.68
C GLY A 252 5.94 9.87 10.20
N THR A 253 5.20 10.78 10.82
CA THR A 253 4.94 10.74 12.27
C THR A 253 3.73 9.89 12.65
N VAL A 254 2.90 9.52 11.67
CA VAL A 254 1.75 8.64 11.86
C VAL A 254 1.81 7.50 10.84
N MET A 255 1.70 6.27 11.31
CA MET A 255 1.54 5.07 10.49
C MET A 255 0.06 4.64 10.49
N TYR A 256 -0.47 4.27 9.34
CA TYR A 256 -1.82 3.71 9.18
C TYR A 256 -1.73 2.28 8.71
N VAL A 257 -2.60 1.43 9.26
CA VAL A 257 -2.66 0.00 8.91
C VAL A 257 -4.11 -0.39 8.62
N THR A 258 -4.34 -1.16 7.56
CA THR A 258 -5.65 -1.78 7.33
C THR A 258 -5.77 -3.10 8.08
N ALA A 259 -6.83 -3.24 8.87
CA ALA A 259 -7.21 -4.43 9.61
C ALA A 259 -8.46 -5.05 8.97
N THR A 260 -8.27 -5.98 8.04
CA THR A 260 -9.35 -6.47 7.16
C THR A 260 -10.43 -7.26 7.90
N PHE A 261 -10.06 -8.04 8.89
CA PHE A 261 -11.02 -8.86 9.62
C PHE A 261 -11.90 -8.01 10.54
N GLU A 262 -11.30 -7.01 11.15
CA GLU A 262 -11.96 -6.03 12.02
C GLU A 262 -12.75 -4.99 11.22
N SER A 263 -12.44 -4.86 9.92
CA SER A 263 -12.97 -3.83 8.99
C SER A 263 -12.55 -2.41 9.37
N ASP A 264 -11.35 -2.26 9.91
CA ASP A 264 -10.85 -1.02 10.47
C ASP A 264 -9.62 -0.48 9.72
N ILE A 265 -9.45 0.83 9.81
CA ILE A 265 -8.17 1.51 9.60
C ILE A 265 -7.67 1.94 10.98
N LEU A 266 -6.46 1.49 11.32
CA LEU A 266 -5.79 1.82 12.57
C LEU A 266 -4.74 2.90 12.32
N SER A 267 -4.56 3.84 13.23
CA SER A 267 -3.45 4.79 13.21
C SER A 267 -2.54 4.61 14.42
N TYR A 268 -1.27 4.88 14.24
CA TYR A 268 -0.22 4.79 15.26
C TYR A 268 0.64 6.04 15.22
N ASP A 269 0.69 6.79 16.33
CA ASP A 269 1.62 7.88 16.49
C ASP A 269 3.04 7.32 16.70
N LEU A 270 4.00 7.84 15.96
CA LEU A 270 5.40 7.43 16.03
C LEU A 270 6.22 8.46 16.82
N ASP A 271 7.12 8.00 17.70
CA ASP A 271 8.00 8.86 18.50
C ASP A 271 8.97 9.69 17.64
N ALA A 272 9.32 9.20 16.46
CA ALA A 272 10.11 9.89 15.44
C ALA A 272 9.64 9.48 14.04
N PRO A 273 9.86 10.32 13.01
CA PRO A 273 9.45 10.04 11.65
C PRO A 273 9.94 8.66 11.15
N PHE A 274 9.00 7.85 10.67
CA PHE A 274 9.26 6.50 10.13
C PHE A 274 9.97 5.55 11.12
N ASP A 275 9.90 5.82 12.43
CA ASP A 275 10.45 4.95 13.46
C ASP A 275 9.36 4.07 14.06
N ILE A 276 9.23 2.84 13.55
CA ILE A 276 8.27 1.85 14.05
C ILE A 276 8.75 1.11 15.32
N GLY A 277 9.82 1.61 15.96
CA GLY A 277 10.42 0.97 17.13
C GLY A 277 11.23 -0.29 16.77
N PHE A 278 12.00 -0.77 17.72
CA PHE A 278 12.69 -2.05 17.62
C PHE A 278 12.23 -2.95 18.75
N THR A 279 11.68 -4.12 18.42
CA THR A 279 11.84 -5.27 19.28
C THR A 279 13.17 -5.90 18.90
N ASP A 280 14.26 -5.48 19.57
CA ASP A 280 15.57 -6.14 19.38
C ASP A 280 15.47 -7.56 19.95
N PRO A 281 15.52 -8.64 19.15
CA PRO A 281 15.48 -10.01 19.65
C PRO A 281 16.77 -10.44 20.37
N ILE A 282 17.76 -9.54 20.50
CA ILE A 282 19.09 -9.87 21.06
C ILE A 282 19.26 -9.47 22.52
N LEU A 283 18.28 -8.83 23.17
CA LEU A 283 18.36 -8.43 24.58
C LEU A 283 17.31 -9.10 25.50
N SER A 284 16.93 -10.35 25.23
CA SER A 284 16.19 -11.17 26.19
C SER A 284 17.02 -12.34 26.67
#